data_6d2d1a9013b49e1fa36442c703731cf4
#
_entry.id   6d2d1a9013b49e1fa36442c703731cf4
#
_cell.length_a   1.000
_cell.length_b   1.000
_cell.length_c   1.000
_cell.angle_alpha   90.00
_cell.angle_beta   90.00
_cell.angle_gamma   90.00
#
_symmetry.space_group_name_H-M   'P 1'
#
loop_
_entity.id
_entity.type
_entity.pdbx_description
1 polymer ?
#
loop_
_entity_poly.entity_id
_entity_poly.type
_entity_poly.pdbx_seq_one_letter_code
_entity_poly.pdbx_strand_id
1 'polypeptide(L)'
;EFVGELGLTGELRAVDGVLPAAIAAMQIGNRLIVPEDNGSEAALVQAAHVVVARTLNEVCAALAGTKALPRAEAIEVVERCAPDLRDVRGQAHARRALEIAAAGQHHVLFVGTPGCGKTLLASRLPGLLPEASEAEALESAAVASISGRGVDAASWRLRPYRAPHHSTTAIALVGTDRRPGEVSLAHNGVLFLDELPEWGRHALQMLREPLETGHVVVSRAARQSEYPARFQLVAAMNPCPCGWAGDTGGRCRCNSETINRYRARISGPLLDRIDLHV
;
A
#
# COMPACT_ATOMS: atom_id res chain seq x y z
N GLU A 1 3.12 29.22 2.97
CA GLU A 1 3.61 28.32 1.90
C GLU A 1 2.53 28.11 0.85
N PHE A 2 2.94 27.71 -0.36
CA PHE A 2 2.05 27.50 -1.50
C PHE A 2 2.40 26.20 -2.19
N VAL A 3 1.37 25.42 -2.50
CA VAL A 3 1.51 24.19 -3.30
C VAL A 3 0.35 24.14 -4.28
N GLY A 4 0.64 23.99 -5.58
CA GLY A 4 -0.36 23.93 -6.64
C GLY A 4 0.26 24.18 -8.00
N GLU A 5 -0.45 23.83 -9.07
CA GLU A 5 -0.07 24.16 -10.44
C GLU A 5 -0.80 25.42 -10.89
N LEU A 6 -0.06 26.36 -11.48
CA LEU A 6 -0.63 27.61 -12.00
C LEU A 6 -0.97 27.45 -13.48
N GLY A 7 -2.25 27.52 -13.82
CA GLY A 7 -2.72 27.55 -15.19
C GLY A 7 -2.46 28.91 -15.88
N LEU A 8 -2.46 28.92 -17.21
CA LEU A 8 -2.20 30.13 -18.01
C LEU A 8 -3.22 31.24 -17.80
N THR A 9 -4.42 30.89 -17.37
CA THR A 9 -5.53 31.85 -17.07
C THR A 9 -5.51 32.36 -15.63
N GLY A 10 -4.52 31.92 -14.83
CA GLY A 10 -4.42 32.25 -13.40
C GLY A 10 -5.23 31.32 -12.48
N GLU A 11 -5.81 30.26 -13.00
CA GLU A 11 -6.44 29.20 -12.21
C GLU A 11 -5.41 28.36 -11.46
N LEU A 12 -5.76 27.86 -10.28
CA LEU A 12 -4.95 26.93 -9.49
C LEU A 12 -5.48 25.52 -9.72
N ARG A 13 -4.59 24.61 -10.13
CA ARG A 13 -4.88 23.20 -10.40
C ARG A 13 -4.30 22.30 -9.34
N ALA A 14 -5.02 21.20 -9.09
CA ALA A 14 -4.57 20.17 -8.16
C ALA A 14 -3.22 19.55 -8.55
N VAL A 15 -2.46 19.19 -7.54
CA VAL A 15 -1.17 18.51 -7.69
C VAL A 15 -1.10 17.26 -6.82
N ASP A 16 -0.25 16.32 -7.21
CA ASP A 16 0.07 15.14 -6.39
C ASP A 16 0.96 15.54 -5.20
N GLY A 17 0.82 14.85 -4.07
CA GLY A 17 1.71 15.02 -2.93
C GLY A 17 1.39 16.22 -2.02
N VAL A 18 0.16 16.68 -2.00
CA VAL A 18 -0.26 17.80 -1.15
C VAL A 18 -0.26 17.40 0.34
N LEU A 19 -0.55 16.15 0.67
CA LEU A 19 -0.60 15.71 2.05
C LEU A 19 0.77 15.77 2.76
N PRO A 20 1.88 15.28 2.18
CA PRO A 20 3.22 15.52 2.72
C PRO A 20 3.56 17.00 2.91
N ALA A 21 3.12 17.86 1.99
CA ALA A 21 3.33 19.31 2.12
C ALA A 21 2.54 19.89 3.31
N ALA A 22 1.31 19.41 3.54
CA ALA A 22 0.51 19.81 4.70
C ALA A 22 1.15 19.35 6.03
N ILE A 23 1.69 18.13 6.08
CA ILE A 23 2.43 17.61 7.23
C ILE A 23 3.68 18.46 7.49
N ALA A 24 4.47 18.78 6.46
CA ALA A 24 5.66 19.62 6.60
C ALA A 24 5.30 21.04 7.07
N ALA A 25 4.28 21.67 6.49
CA ALA A 25 3.81 23.00 6.89
C ALA A 25 3.35 23.02 8.35
N MET A 26 2.66 21.97 8.81
CA MET A 26 2.26 21.82 10.21
C MET A 26 3.47 21.75 11.14
N GLN A 27 4.50 20.97 10.80
CA GLN A 27 5.70 20.79 11.64
C GLN A 27 6.48 22.09 11.87
N ILE A 28 6.49 22.98 10.88
CA ILE A 28 7.17 24.29 10.98
C ILE A 28 6.24 25.42 11.40
N GLY A 29 4.95 25.12 11.61
CA GLY A 29 3.95 26.11 12.05
C GLY A 29 3.51 27.09 10.98
N ASN A 30 3.68 26.77 9.69
CA ASN A 30 3.31 27.62 8.58
C ASN A 30 1.88 27.38 8.11
N ARG A 31 1.25 28.43 7.60
CA ARG A 31 0.00 28.33 6.85
C ARG A 31 0.28 27.84 5.43
N LEU A 32 -0.46 26.82 4.99
CA LEU A 32 -0.38 26.27 3.65
C LEU A 32 -1.58 26.72 2.81
N ILE A 33 -1.32 27.23 1.60
CA ILE A 33 -2.33 27.57 0.60
C ILE A 33 -2.26 26.50 -0.49
N VAL A 34 -3.40 25.87 -0.77
CA VAL A 34 -3.53 24.80 -1.78
C VAL A 34 -4.68 25.10 -2.74
N PRO A 35 -4.70 24.49 -3.94
CA PRO A 35 -5.89 24.52 -4.79
C PRO A 35 -7.11 23.94 -4.06
N GLU A 36 -8.30 24.42 -4.38
CA GLU A 36 -9.55 23.96 -3.77
C GLU A 36 -9.72 22.44 -3.89
N ASP A 37 -9.39 21.86 -5.06
CA ASP A 37 -9.47 20.41 -5.32
C ASP A 37 -8.52 19.57 -4.44
N ASN A 38 -7.46 20.15 -3.89
CA ASN A 38 -6.58 19.51 -2.91
C ASN A 38 -6.99 19.76 -1.44
N GLY A 39 -7.97 20.61 -1.23
CA GLY A 39 -8.34 21.09 0.11
C GLY A 39 -8.74 19.96 1.05
N SER A 40 -9.59 19.06 0.59
CA SER A 40 -10.11 17.94 1.37
C SER A 40 -9.03 16.93 1.79
N GLU A 41 -8.06 16.68 0.91
CA GLU A 41 -6.92 15.82 1.20
C GLU A 41 -5.99 16.50 2.21
N ALA A 42 -5.64 17.77 2.01
CA ALA A 42 -4.76 18.51 2.91
C ALA A 42 -5.39 18.69 4.31
N ALA A 43 -6.71 18.78 4.40
CA ALA A 43 -7.45 18.92 5.66
C ALA A 43 -7.47 17.66 6.54
N LEU A 44 -7.03 16.50 6.02
CA LEU A 44 -6.80 15.30 6.83
C LEU A 44 -5.73 15.53 7.91
N VAL A 45 -4.82 16.47 7.69
CA VAL A 45 -3.85 16.91 8.72
C VAL A 45 -4.56 17.95 9.60
N GLN A 46 -5.33 17.49 10.59
CA GLN A 46 -6.21 18.35 11.41
C GLN A 46 -5.49 19.50 12.09
N ALA A 47 -4.23 19.29 12.50
CA ALA A 47 -3.41 20.31 13.16
C ALA A 47 -2.79 21.33 12.18
N ALA A 48 -2.87 21.11 10.86
CA ALA A 48 -2.35 22.02 9.86
C ALA A 48 -3.30 23.20 9.64
N HIS A 49 -2.71 24.39 9.43
CA HIS A 49 -3.47 25.58 9.02
C HIS A 49 -3.53 25.64 7.49
N VAL A 50 -4.46 24.89 6.90
CA VAL A 50 -4.65 24.82 5.44
C VAL A 50 -5.80 25.72 5.01
N VAL A 51 -5.56 26.53 3.97
CA VAL A 51 -6.58 27.35 3.30
C VAL A 51 -6.57 27.08 1.81
N VAL A 52 -7.70 27.24 1.16
CA VAL A 52 -7.88 26.93 -0.25
C VAL A 52 -8.08 28.18 -1.09
N ALA A 53 -7.63 28.11 -2.35
CA ALA A 53 -7.84 29.15 -3.35
C ALA A 53 -8.09 28.52 -4.73
N ARG A 54 -8.90 29.19 -5.56
CA ARG A 54 -9.20 28.79 -6.95
C ARG A 54 -8.30 29.48 -7.95
N THR A 55 -7.86 30.70 -7.63
CA THR A 55 -7.10 31.54 -8.55
C THR A 55 -5.94 32.25 -7.85
N LEU A 56 -4.91 32.61 -8.62
CA LEU A 56 -3.79 33.41 -8.15
C LEU A 56 -4.27 34.78 -7.62
N ASN A 57 -5.32 35.39 -8.23
CA ASN A 57 -5.86 36.65 -7.76
C ASN A 57 -6.43 36.57 -6.35
N GLU A 58 -7.06 35.45 -5.97
CA GLU A 58 -7.52 35.21 -4.60
C GLU A 58 -6.36 35.15 -3.61
N VAL A 59 -5.28 34.47 -4.00
CA VAL A 59 -4.04 34.39 -3.20
C VAL A 59 -3.43 35.79 -3.02
N CYS A 60 -3.31 36.55 -4.09
CA CYS A 60 -2.80 37.95 -4.04
C CYS A 60 -3.66 38.82 -3.14
N ALA A 61 -4.99 38.74 -3.27
CA ALA A 61 -5.93 39.51 -2.43
C ALA A 61 -5.80 39.14 -0.95
N ALA A 62 -5.58 37.86 -0.64
CA ALA A 62 -5.36 37.36 0.72
C ALA A 62 -4.04 37.86 1.30
N LEU A 63 -2.98 37.88 0.51
CA LEU A 63 -1.67 38.42 0.92
C LEU A 63 -1.69 39.93 1.14
N ALA A 64 -2.48 40.64 0.33
CA ALA A 64 -2.71 42.06 0.49
C ALA A 64 -3.67 42.42 1.66
N GLY A 65 -4.24 41.42 2.33
CA GLY A 65 -5.17 41.61 3.44
C GLY A 65 -6.58 42.08 3.04
N THR A 66 -6.91 42.07 1.73
CA THR A 66 -8.20 42.54 1.21
C THR A 66 -9.29 41.46 1.21
N LYS A 67 -8.92 40.18 1.23
CA LYS A 67 -9.86 39.04 1.26
C LYS A 67 -9.27 37.91 2.09
N ALA A 68 -10.08 37.26 2.94
CA ALA A 68 -9.68 36.03 3.61
C ALA A 68 -9.91 34.82 2.70
N LEU A 69 -9.00 33.84 2.74
CA LEU A 69 -9.20 32.54 2.09
C LEU A 69 -10.00 31.61 2.99
N PRO A 70 -10.89 30.78 2.43
CA PRO A 70 -11.61 29.79 3.20
C PRO A 70 -10.65 28.70 3.73
N ARG A 71 -10.95 28.18 4.93
CA ARG A 71 -10.23 27.04 5.48
C ARG A 71 -10.61 25.79 4.71
N ALA A 72 -9.63 24.91 4.50
CA ALA A 72 -9.88 23.58 3.94
C ALA A 72 -10.75 22.75 4.90
N GLU A 73 -11.74 22.06 4.33
CA GLU A 73 -12.65 21.20 5.06
C GLU A 73 -12.31 19.74 4.75
N ALA A 74 -12.18 18.92 5.79
CA ALA A 74 -11.95 17.49 5.63
C ALA A 74 -13.20 16.81 5.03
N ILE A 75 -12.99 15.81 4.19
CA ILE A 75 -14.09 14.96 3.71
C ILE A 75 -14.69 14.22 4.90
N GLU A 76 -16.02 14.11 4.92
CA GLU A 76 -16.72 13.29 5.90
C GLU A 76 -16.30 11.83 5.74
N VAL A 77 -15.73 11.26 6.80
CA VAL A 77 -15.25 9.87 6.78
C VAL A 77 -16.44 8.93 6.86
N VAL A 78 -16.69 8.18 5.80
CA VAL A 78 -17.68 7.10 5.80
C VAL A 78 -16.99 5.83 6.30
N GLU A 79 -17.41 5.31 7.45
CA GLU A 79 -16.88 4.05 7.98
C GLU A 79 -17.14 2.90 7.00
N ARG A 80 -16.08 2.32 6.48
CA ARG A 80 -16.11 1.05 5.75
C ARG A 80 -15.55 -0.04 6.64
N CYS A 81 -16.32 -1.12 6.82
CA CYS A 81 -15.83 -2.31 7.49
C CYS A 81 -14.91 -3.10 6.54
N ALA A 82 -13.74 -3.48 7.04
CA ALA A 82 -12.89 -4.45 6.34
C ALA A 82 -13.58 -5.83 6.26
N PRO A 83 -13.29 -6.63 5.23
CA PRO A 83 -13.85 -7.98 5.10
C PRO A 83 -13.48 -8.86 6.32
N ASP A 84 -14.45 -9.57 6.87
CA ASP A 84 -14.31 -10.36 8.11
C ASP A 84 -13.93 -11.82 7.81
N LEU A 85 -13.11 -12.42 8.68
CA LEU A 85 -12.72 -13.83 8.60
C LEU A 85 -13.89 -14.78 8.82
N ARG A 86 -14.99 -14.35 9.44
CA ARG A 86 -16.25 -15.16 9.59
C ARG A 86 -16.85 -15.56 8.24
N ASP A 87 -16.53 -14.85 7.15
CA ASP A 87 -17.00 -15.20 5.81
C ASP A 87 -16.35 -16.49 5.29
N VAL A 88 -15.23 -16.91 5.89
CA VAL A 88 -14.50 -18.11 5.50
C VAL A 88 -15.06 -19.31 6.25
N ARG A 89 -15.67 -20.23 5.52
CA ARG A 89 -16.20 -21.48 6.07
C ARG A 89 -15.14 -22.59 6.01
N GLY A 90 -15.02 -23.35 7.10
CA GLY A 90 -14.00 -24.39 7.21
C GLY A 90 -12.59 -23.81 7.37
N GLN A 91 -11.56 -24.47 6.79
CA GLN A 91 -10.16 -24.01 6.76
C GLN A 91 -9.61 -23.66 8.17
N ALA A 92 -9.89 -24.47 9.19
CA ALA A 92 -9.56 -24.16 10.59
C ALA A 92 -8.07 -23.84 10.81
N HIS A 93 -7.17 -24.57 10.18
CA HIS A 93 -5.73 -24.33 10.29
C HIS A 93 -5.31 -23.01 9.65
N ALA A 94 -5.79 -22.72 8.44
CA ALA A 94 -5.45 -21.47 7.74
C ALA A 94 -6.06 -20.24 8.43
N ARG A 95 -7.27 -20.36 8.98
CA ARG A 95 -7.89 -19.31 9.82
C ARG A 95 -7.05 -19.04 11.05
N ARG A 96 -6.64 -20.11 11.77
CA ARG A 96 -5.80 -19.97 12.96
C ARG A 96 -4.44 -19.35 12.64
N ALA A 97 -3.83 -19.72 11.51
CA ALA A 97 -2.60 -19.10 11.05
C ALA A 97 -2.76 -17.60 10.78
N LEU A 98 -3.89 -17.16 10.17
CA LEU A 98 -4.17 -15.74 9.97
C LEU A 98 -4.36 -14.98 11.29
N GLU A 99 -5.03 -15.58 12.30
CA GLU A 99 -5.14 -14.98 13.63
C GLU A 99 -3.77 -14.76 14.29
N ILE A 100 -2.88 -15.78 14.20
CA ILE A 100 -1.51 -15.69 14.71
C ILE A 100 -0.72 -14.64 13.94
N ALA A 101 -0.84 -14.65 12.60
CA ALA A 101 -0.19 -13.68 11.73
C ALA A 101 -0.61 -12.24 12.05
N ALA A 102 -1.91 -12.01 12.25
CA ALA A 102 -2.43 -10.70 12.62
C ALA A 102 -1.90 -10.23 13.99
N ALA A 103 -1.87 -11.13 14.99
CA ALA A 103 -1.44 -10.81 16.34
C ALA A 103 0.07 -10.52 16.44
N GLY A 104 0.90 -11.24 15.65
CA GLY A 104 2.35 -11.13 15.70
C GLY A 104 2.96 -10.37 14.50
N GLN A 105 2.16 -9.85 13.59
CA GLN A 105 2.62 -9.24 12.32
C GLN A 105 3.48 -10.20 11.47
N HIS A 106 3.22 -11.52 11.57
CA HIS A 106 3.97 -12.54 10.86
C HIS A 106 3.62 -12.59 9.37
N HIS A 107 4.62 -12.83 8.54
CA HIS A 107 4.43 -13.10 7.12
C HIS A 107 3.90 -14.51 6.90
N VAL A 108 3.03 -14.69 5.89
CA VAL A 108 2.34 -15.97 5.66
C VAL A 108 2.51 -16.44 4.21
N LEU A 109 2.81 -17.72 4.03
CA LEU A 109 2.76 -18.41 2.75
C LEU A 109 1.67 -19.47 2.78
N PHE A 110 0.65 -19.32 1.95
CA PHE A 110 -0.36 -20.35 1.70
C PHE A 110 0.07 -21.26 0.55
N VAL A 111 0.12 -22.58 0.82
CA VAL A 111 0.41 -23.60 -0.18
C VAL A 111 -0.80 -24.51 -0.30
N GLY A 112 -1.46 -24.51 -1.46
CA GLY A 112 -2.67 -25.32 -1.61
C GLY A 112 -3.11 -25.45 -3.07
N THR A 113 -4.01 -26.41 -3.32
CA THR A 113 -4.55 -26.66 -4.65
C THR A 113 -5.35 -25.47 -5.18
N PRO A 114 -5.53 -25.36 -6.50
CA PRO A 114 -6.43 -24.34 -7.07
C PRO A 114 -7.84 -24.43 -6.46
N GLY A 115 -8.45 -23.28 -6.18
CA GLY A 115 -9.80 -23.19 -5.63
C GLY A 115 -9.94 -23.47 -4.12
N CYS A 116 -8.85 -23.73 -3.37
CA CYS A 116 -8.94 -23.96 -1.93
C CYS A 116 -9.14 -22.69 -1.08
N GLY A 117 -9.24 -21.51 -1.69
CA GLY A 117 -9.59 -20.26 -0.99
C GLY A 117 -8.41 -19.42 -0.51
N LYS A 118 -7.19 -19.62 -1.02
CA LYS A 118 -5.99 -18.85 -0.61
C LYS A 118 -6.18 -17.33 -0.74
N THR A 119 -6.67 -16.87 -1.88
CA THR A 119 -6.93 -15.44 -2.16
C THR A 119 -8.03 -14.88 -1.25
N LEU A 120 -9.08 -15.70 -0.97
CA LEU A 120 -10.14 -15.32 -0.04
C LEU A 120 -9.57 -15.12 1.36
N LEU A 121 -8.77 -16.06 1.86
CA LEU A 121 -8.11 -15.97 3.17
C LEU A 121 -7.22 -14.73 3.26
N ALA A 122 -6.35 -14.52 2.27
CA ALA A 122 -5.45 -13.37 2.23
C ALA A 122 -6.21 -12.03 2.32
N SER A 123 -7.33 -11.90 1.61
CA SER A 123 -8.14 -10.67 1.61
C SER A 123 -8.87 -10.40 2.94
N ARG A 124 -8.88 -11.34 3.88
CA ARG A 124 -9.49 -11.18 5.23
C ARG A 124 -8.48 -10.70 6.28
N LEU A 125 -7.17 -10.76 5.99
CA LEU A 125 -6.15 -10.34 6.95
C LEU A 125 -6.30 -8.86 7.37
N PRO A 126 -6.57 -7.88 6.49
CA PRO A 126 -6.77 -6.50 6.93
C PRO A 126 -7.85 -6.32 7.99
N GLY A 127 -8.92 -7.13 7.93
CA GLY A 127 -10.00 -7.09 8.92
C GLY A 127 -9.67 -7.74 10.28
N LEU A 128 -8.55 -8.44 10.38
CA LEU A 128 -8.02 -8.98 11.63
C LEU A 128 -7.01 -8.04 12.30
N LEU A 129 -6.44 -7.11 11.52
CA LEU A 129 -5.48 -6.14 12.04
C LEU A 129 -6.21 -5.06 12.84
N PRO A 130 -5.59 -4.48 13.87
CA PRO A 130 -6.14 -3.32 14.54
C PRO A 130 -6.25 -2.16 13.54
N GLU A 131 -7.22 -1.28 13.74
CA GLU A 131 -7.31 -0.05 12.96
C GLU A 131 -5.99 0.72 12.97
N ALA A 132 -5.69 1.39 11.87
CA ALA A 132 -4.51 2.21 11.81
C ALA A 132 -4.64 3.39 12.79
N SER A 133 -3.61 3.65 13.56
CA SER A 133 -3.51 4.89 14.33
C SER A 133 -3.54 6.10 13.39
N GLU A 134 -3.81 7.28 13.92
CA GLU A 134 -3.81 8.51 13.11
C GLU A 134 -2.47 8.74 12.41
N ALA A 135 -1.37 8.46 13.09
CA ALA A 135 -0.03 8.57 12.51
C ALA A 135 0.18 7.59 11.35
N GLU A 136 -0.16 6.30 11.54
CA GLU A 136 -0.08 5.28 10.48
C GLU A 136 -1.00 5.59 9.29
N ALA A 137 -2.20 6.12 9.55
CA ALA A 137 -3.13 6.53 8.51
C ALA A 137 -2.57 7.69 7.69
N LEU A 138 -1.97 8.70 8.35
CA LEU A 138 -1.31 9.84 7.69
C LEU A 138 -0.09 9.39 6.86
N GLU A 139 0.75 8.47 7.38
CA GLU A 139 1.89 7.91 6.63
C GLU A 139 1.42 7.19 5.35
N SER A 140 0.42 6.32 5.47
CA SER A 140 -0.12 5.58 4.33
C SER A 140 -0.79 6.50 3.31
N ALA A 141 -1.52 7.49 3.78
CA ALA A 141 -2.16 8.51 2.94
C ALA A 141 -1.13 9.40 2.23
N ALA A 142 -0.03 9.76 2.90
CA ALA A 142 1.07 10.52 2.29
C ALA A 142 1.70 9.75 1.11
N VAL A 143 1.90 8.44 1.24
CA VAL A 143 2.37 7.59 0.14
C VAL A 143 1.36 7.55 -1.01
N ALA A 144 0.07 7.42 -0.70
CA ALA A 144 -1.00 7.42 -1.71
C ALA A 144 -1.07 8.77 -2.46
N SER A 145 -0.96 9.89 -1.74
CA SER A 145 -0.90 11.25 -2.28
C SER A 145 0.20 11.42 -3.32
N ILE A 146 1.45 11.04 -3.00
CA ILE A 146 2.59 11.12 -3.93
C ILE A 146 2.41 10.21 -5.15
N SER A 147 1.68 9.12 -5.01
CA SER A 147 1.47 8.18 -6.12
C SER A 147 0.52 8.71 -7.21
N GLY A 148 -0.17 9.82 -6.97
CA GLY A 148 -1.21 10.36 -7.83
C GLY A 148 -2.53 9.60 -7.77
N ARG A 149 -2.72 8.73 -6.78
CA ARG A 149 -3.99 8.01 -6.57
C ARG A 149 -4.98 8.79 -5.73
N GLY A 150 -4.51 9.88 -5.10
CA GLY A 150 -5.30 10.62 -4.12
C GLY A 150 -5.56 9.81 -2.83
N VAL A 151 -6.22 10.44 -1.89
CA VAL A 151 -6.63 9.82 -0.63
C VAL A 151 -8.14 9.64 -0.63
N ASP A 152 -8.60 8.39 -0.57
CA ASP A 152 -10.02 8.07 -0.42
C ASP A 152 -10.40 8.19 1.06
N ALA A 153 -11.24 9.16 1.40
CA ALA A 153 -11.71 9.36 2.76
C ALA A 153 -12.49 8.16 3.32
N ALA A 154 -13.13 7.37 2.44
CA ALA A 154 -13.83 6.17 2.84
C ALA A 154 -12.87 5.03 3.26
N SER A 155 -11.60 5.12 2.90
CA SER A 155 -10.54 4.19 3.32
C SER A 155 -9.67 4.72 4.44
N TRP A 156 -10.00 5.90 5.00
CA TRP A 156 -9.28 6.50 6.11
C TRP A 156 -9.23 5.55 7.31
N ARG A 157 -8.02 5.31 7.84
CA ARG A 157 -7.73 4.35 8.93
C ARG A 157 -7.91 2.87 8.58
N LEU A 158 -8.38 2.51 7.39
CA LEU A 158 -8.30 1.13 6.95
C LEU A 158 -6.87 0.77 6.55
N ARG A 159 -6.43 -0.40 6.96
CA ARG A 159 -5.12 -0.92 6.57
C ARG A 159 -5.10 -1.17 5.06
N PRO A 160 -4.14 -0.61 4.29
CA PRO A 160 -4.04 -0.84 2.86
C PRO A 160 -3.93 -2.33 2.53
N TYR A 161 -4.65 -2.77 1.49
CA TYR A 161 -4.52 -4.11 0.92
C TYR A 161 -4.11 -3.98 -0.54
N ARG A 162 -2.91 -4.42 -0.85
CA ARG A 162 -2.37 -4.38 -2.21
C ARG A 162 -2.18 -5.80 -2.74
N ALA A 163 -2.75 -6.09 -3.90
CA ALA A 163 -2.70 -7.40 -4.54
C ALA A 163 -2.30 -7.23 -6.02
N PRO A 164 -1.04 -6.86 -6.30
CA PRO A 164 -0.58 -6.72 -7.66
C PRO A 164 -0.52 -8.08 -8.37
N HIS A 165 -0.77 -8.08 -9.68
CA HIS A 165 -0.69 -9.29 -10.48
C HIS A 165 0.77 -9.74 -10.65
N HIS A 166 1.03 -11.04 -10.80
CA HIS A 166 2.39 -11.61 -10.95
C HIS A 166 3.15 -11.09 -12.18
N SER A 167 2.46 -10.50 -13.18
CA SER A 167 3.09 -9.82 -14.33
C SER A 167 3.61 -8.41 -14.00
N THR A 168 3.41 -7.93 -12.78
CA THR A 168 3.90 -6.62 -12.34
C THR A 168 5.42 -6.59 -12.41
N THR A 169 5.96 -5.55 -13.06
CA THR A 169 7.41 -5.38 -13.19
C THR A 169 8.06 -5.03 -11.85
N ALA A 170 9.35 -5.32 -11.69
CA ALA A 170 10.11 -4.93 -10.50
C ALA A 170 10.00 -3.42 -10.22
N ILE A 171 10.02 -2.58 -11.27
CA ILE A 171 9.87 -1.13 -11.15
C ILE A 171 8.48 -0.75 -10.61
N ALA A 172 7.42 -1.36 -11.10
CA ALA A 172 6.08 -1.09 -10.60
C ALA A 172 5.90 -1.59 -9.17
N LEU A 173 6.62 -2.66 -8.78
CA LEU A 173 6.57 -3.20 -7.43
C LEU A 173 7.27 -2.28 -6.41
N VAL A 174 8.49 -1.80 -6.70
CA VAL A 174 9.27 -0.97 -5.75
C VAL A 174 9.14 0.53 -5.98
N GLY A 175 8.76 0.95 -7.19
CA GLY A 175 8.61 2.36 -7.55
C GLY A 175 9.77 2.93 -8.35
N THR A 176 9.75 4.25 -8.46
CA THR A 176 10.77 5.08 -9.12
C THR A 176 11.22 6.19 -8.17
N ASP A 177 12.22 6.96 -8.57
CA ASP A 177 12.67 8.17 -7.85
C ASP A 177 11.59 9.25 -7.69
N ARG A 178 10.48 9.13 -8.43
CA ARG A 178 9.37 10.11 -8.41
C ARG A 178 8.06 9.56 -7.88
N ARG A 179 7.86 8.23 -7.91
CA ARG A 179 6.58 7.61 -7.52
C ARG A 179 6.83 6.33 -6.73
N PRO A 180 6.17 6.15 -5.58
CA PRO A 180 6.21 4.92 -4.82
C PRO A 180 5.60 3.75 -5.61
N GLY A 181 6.09 2.54 -5.37
CA GLY A 181 5.56 1.30 -5.93
C GLY A 181 4.53 0.61 -5.04
N GLU A 182 4.09 -0.58 -5.45
CA GLU A 182 3.07 -1.36 -4.74
C GLU A 182 3.50 -1.73 -3.30
N VAL A 183 4.79 -1.95 -3.05
CA VAL A 183 5.30 -2.25 -1.69
C VAL A 183 5.13 -1.06 -0.75
N SER A 184 5.36 0.15 -1.24
CA SER A 184 5.15 1.37 -0.45
C SER A 184 3.66 1.72 -0.33
N LEU A 185 2.85 1.43 -1.36
CA LEU A 185 1.40 1.57 -1.29
C LEU A 185 0.74 0.57 -0.32
N ALA A 186 1.45 -0.51 0.06
CA ALA A 186 1.04 -1.45 1.09
C ALA A 186 1.50 -1.05 2.50
N HIS A 187 2.17 0.09 2.65
CA HIS A 187 2.72 0.55 3.92
C HIS A 187 1.65 0.59 5.03
N ASN A 188 2.00 0.11 6.22
CA ASN A 188 1.11 -0.09 7.37
C ASN A 188 -0.08 -1.04 7.11
N GLY A 189 -0.01 -1.85 6.05
CA GLY A 189 -1.07 -2.76 5.61
C GLY A 189 -0.55 -4.11 5.14
N VAL A 190 -1.19 -4.67 4.12
CA VAL A 190 -0.95 -6.01 3.61
C VAL A 190 -0.57 -5.98 2.14
N LEU A 191 0.54 -6.62 1.80
CA LEU A 191 0.92 -6.94 0.42
C LEU A 191 0.60 -8.42 0.16
N PHE A 192 -0.29 -8.69 -0.79
CA PHE A 192 -0.64 -10.03 -1.21
C PHE A 192 -0.02 -10.36 -2.56
N LEU A 193 0.77 -11.44 -2.61
CA LEU A 193 1.39 -11.95 -3.83
C LEU A 193 0.83 -13.33 -4.16
N ASP A 194 -0.13 -13.39 -5.09
CA ASP A 194 -0.63 -14.66 -5.57
C ASP A 194 0.34 -15.28 -6.58
N GLU A 195 0.26 -16.61 -6.73
CA GLU A 195 1.09 -17.38 -7.65
C GLU A 195 2.60 -17.07 -7.51
N LEU A 196 3.10 -17.03 -6.28
CA LEU A 196 4.46 -16.58 -5.94
C LEU A 196 5.57 -17.15 -6.85
N PRO A 197 5.58 -18.42 -7.29
CA PRO A 197 6.61 -18.94 -8.21
C PRO A 197 6.50 -18.41 -9.64
N GLU A 198 5.40 -17.76 -10.03
CA GLU A 198 5.23 -17.19 -11.38
C GLU A 198 5.74 -15.74 -11.47
N TRP A 199 6.09 -15.13 -10.35
CA TRP A 199 6.72 -13.81 -10.32
C TRP A 199 8.12 -13.84 -10.92
N GLY A 200 8.47 -12.77 -11.62
CA GLY A 200 9.82 -12.58 -12.13
C GLY A 200 10.86 -12.62 -10.98
N ARG A 201 11.92 -13.40 -11.15
CA ARG A 201 12.97 -13.57 -10.12
C ARG A 201 13.52 -12.24 -9.60
N HIS A 202 13.70 -11.27 -10.49
CA HIS A 202 14.18 -9.94 -10.13
C HIS A 202 13.18 -9.19 -9.22
N ALA A 203 11.88 -9.26 -9.52
CA ALA A 203 10.85 -8.64 -8.71
C ALA A 203 10.83 -9.22 -7.28
N LEU A 204 10.93 -10.55 -7.13
CA LEU A 204 11.01 -11.20 -5.82
C LEU A 204 12.27 -10.83 -5.05
N GLN A 205 13.41 -10.63 -5.73
CA GLN A 205 14.64 -10.19 -5.08
C GLN A 205 14.53 -8.78 -4.50
N MET A 206 13.79 -7.89 -5.17
CA MET A 206 13.58 -6.52 -4.70
C MET A 206 12.73 -6.43 -3.42
N LEU A 207 11.99 -7.48 -3.06
CA LEU A 207 11.22 -7.53 -1.81
C LEU A 207 12.09 -7.74 -0.57
N ARG A 208 13.32 -8.22 -0.72
CA ARG A 208 14.18 -8.57 0.43
C ARG A 208 14.52 -7.37 1.28
N GLU A 209 14.90 -6.27 0.65
CA GLU A 209 15.25 -5.02 1.34
C GLU A 209 14.06 -4.49 2.15
N PRO A 210 12.86 -4.24 1.58
CA PRO A 210 11.73 -3.73 2.36
C PRO A 210 11.25 -4.68 3.46
N LEU A 211 11.36 -6.00 3.29
CA LEU A 211 11.03 -6.97 4.34
C LEU A 211 12.02 -6.94 5.51
N GLU A 212 13.25 -6.48 5.30
CA GLU A 212 14.27 -6.35 6.35
C GLU A 212 14.26 -4.97 7.01
N THR A 213 14.18 -3.92 6.19
CA THR A 213 14.39 -2.55 6.65
C THR A 213 13.10 -1.78 6.89
N GLY A 214 12.00 -2.20 6.26
CA GLY A 214 10.73 -1.47 6.24
C GLY A 214 10.75 -0.25 5.31
N HIS A 215 11.74 -0.14 4.43
CA HIS A 215 11.91 0.96 3.47
C HIS A 215 12.35 0.44 2.11
N VAL A 216 12.09 1.22 1.08
CA VAL A 216 12.60 1.02 -0.29
C VAL A 216 13.44 2.21 -0.67
N VAL A 217 14.68 1.96 -1.07
CA VAL A 217 15.57 2.99 -1.59
C VAL A 217 15.68 2.84 -3.11
N VAL A 218 15.24 3.87 -3.83
CA VAL A 218 15.33 3.91 -5.30
C VAL A 218 16.35 4.97 -5.70
N SER A 219 17.45 4.53 -6.29
CA SER A 219 18.51 5.42 -6.77
C SER A 219 18.50 5.47 -8.29
N ARG A 220 18.47 6.68 -8.86
CA ARG A 220 18.65 6.93 -10.30
C ARG A 220 19.51 8.17 -10.53
N ALA A 221 20.59 7.98 -11.28
CA ALA A 221 21.49 9.05 -11.71
C ALA A 221 21.86 10.04 -10.58
N ALA A 222 21.18 11.20 -10.51
CA ALA A 222 21.46 12.26 -9.55
C ALA A 222 20.47 12.34 -8.39
N ARG A 223 19.52 11.39 -8.27
CA ARG A 223 18.47 11.42 -7.25
C ARG A 223 18.35 10.08 -6.55
N GLN A 224 18.19 10.15 -5.24
CA GLN A 224 17.83 9.03 -4.39
C GLN A 224 16.54 9.38 -3.68
N SER A 225 15.58 8.47 -3.73
CA SER A 225 14.31 8.60 -3.01
C SER A 225 14.14 7.38 -2.10
N GLU A 226 13.68 7.63 -0.89
CA GLU A 226 13.36 6.60 0.08
C GLU A 226 11.86 6.66 0.35
N TYR A 227 11.21 5.49 0.29
CA TYR A 227 9.79 5.35 0.57
C TYR A 227 9.58 4.35 1.71
N PRO A 228 8.66 4.62 2.64
CA PRO A 228 8.31 3.66 3.67
C PRO A 228 7.62 2.44 3.04
N ALA A 229 7.92 1.25 3.55
CA ALA A 229 7.40 -0.02 3.05
C ALA A 229 7.29 -1.07 4.16
N ARG A 230 6.71 -0.69 5.31
CA ARG A 230 6.39 -1.62 6.40
C ARG A 230 5.04 -2.25 6.09
N PHE A 231 5.05 -3.47 5.61
CA PHE A 231 3.83 -4.21 5.27
C PHE A 231 3.92 -5.64 5.80
N GLN A 232 2.78 -6.26 5.99
CA GLN A 232 2.69 -7.68 6.24
C GLN A 232 2.57 -8.41 4.90
N LEU A 233 3.50 -9.34 4.61
CA LEU A 233 3.47 -10.13 3.39
C LEU A 233 2.54 -11.33 3.57
N VAL A 234 1.58 -11.47 2.66
CA VAL A 234 0.86 -12.72 2.43
C VAL A 234 1.19 -13.20 1.03
N ALA A 235 1.67 -14.41 0.92
CA ALA A 235 1.96 -15.02 -0.36
C ALA A 235 1.11 -16.27 -0.55
N ALA A 236 0.78 -16.60 -1.79
CA ALA A 236 0.10 -17.84 -2.12
C ALA A 236 0.79 -18.55 -3.27
N MET A 237 0.82 -19.89 -3.22
CA MET A 237 1.33 -20.71 -4.31
C MET A 237 0.58 -22.01 -4.42
N ASN A 238 0.67 -22.63 -5.58
CA ASN A 238 0.26 -24.01 -5.77
C ASN A 238 1.38 -24.96 -5.33
N PRO A 239 1.08 -26.22 -4.96
CA PRO A 239 2.10 -27.16 -4.51
C PRO A 239 3.04 -27.63 -5.65
N CYS A 240 2.62 -27.48 -6.92
CA CYS A 240 3.37 -27.80 -8.13
C CYS A 240 2.79 -27.04 -9.33
N PRO A 241 3.42 -27.09 -10.53
CA PRO A 241 2.92 -26.37 -11.71
C PRO A 241 1.51 -26.78 -12.16
N CYS A 242 1.11 -28.04 -12.01
CA CYS A 242 -0.26 -28.47 -12.32
C CYS A 242 -1.26 -28.18 -11.18
N GLY A 243 -0.78 -27.79 -9.99
CA GLY A 243 -1.59 -27.42 -8.83
C GLY A 243 -2.04 -28.57 -7.94
N TRP A 244 -1.75 -29.83 -8.26
CA TRP A 244 -2.38 -31.00 -7.63
C TRP A 244 -1.43 -31.92 -6.86
N ALA A 245 -0.17 -31.54 -6.61
CA ALA A 245 0.73 -32.38 -5.82
C ALA A 245 0.19 -32.55 -4.40
N GLY A 246 0.16 -33.80 -3.94
CA GLY A 246 -0.42 -34.19 -2.65
C GLY A 246 -1.94 -34.41 -2.68
N ASP A 247 -2.59 -34.26 -3.84
CA ASP A 247 -3.99 -34.58 -3.99
C ASP A 247 -4.24 -36.11 -3.95
N THR A 248 -5.17 -36.52 -3.09
CA THR A 248 -5.53 -37.96 -2.93
C THR A 248 -6.23 -38.55 -4.15
N GLY A 249 -6.80 -37.69 -5.02
CA GLY A 249 -7.49 -38.12 -6.25
C GLY A 249 -6.55 -38.42 -7.43
N GLY A 250 -5.21 -38.37 -7.25
CA GLY A 250 -4.23 -38.74 -8.29
C GLY A 250 -4.19 -37.77 -9.49
N ARG A 251 -4.68 -36.55 -9.34
CA ARG A 251 -4.74 -35.52 -10.41
C ARG A 251 -3.37 -34.96 -10.78
N CYS A 252 -2.38 -35.11 -9.90
CA CYS A 252 -1.03 -34.61 -10.16
C CYS A 252 -0.31 -35.41 -11.24
N ARG A 253 0.24 -34.73 -12.23
CA ARG A 253 1.04 -35.32 -13.32
C ARG A 253 2.50 -34.88 -13.29
N CYS A 254 2.92 -34.16 -12.26
CA CYS A 254 4.28 -33.64 -12.12
C CYS A 254 5.17 -34.70 -11.48
N ASN A 255 6.37 -34.92 -12.05
CA ASN A 255 7.41 -35.68 -11.38
C ASN A 255 8.13 -34.83 -10.32
N SER A 256 8.91 -35.46 -9.45
CA SER A 256 9.62 -34.82 -8.34
C SER A 256 10.56 -33.69 -8.82
N GLU A 257 11.23 -33.88 -9.94
CA GLU A 257 12.14 -32.88 -10.52
C GLU A 257 11.39 -31.62 -10.93
N THR A 258 10.22 -31.75 -11.58
CA THR A 258 9.37 -30.65 -11.98
C THR A 258 8.85 -29.87 -10.76
N ILE A 259 8.45 -30.58 -9.70
CA ILE A 259 8.00 -29.96 -8.45
C ILE A 259 9.15 -29.17 -7.80
N ASN A 260 10.33 -29.79 -7.70
CA ASN A 260 11.50 -29.15 -7.11
C ASN A 260 11.93 -27.91 -7.91
N ARG A 261 11.94 -27.98 -9.23
CA ARG A 261 12.26 -26.82 -10.11
C ARG A 261 11.25 -25.68 -9.94
N TYR A 262 9.97 -25.99 -9.78
CA TYR A 262 8.93 -25.02 -9.54
C TYR A 262 9.13 -24.29 -8.19
N ARG A 263 9.36 -25.04 -7.13
CA ARG A 263 9.62 -24.48 -5.79
C ARG A 263 10.92 -23.69 -5.73
N ALA A 264 11.96 -24.11 -6.44
CA ALA A 264 13.26 -23.44 -6.51
C ALA A 264 13.23 -22.06 -7.22
N ARG A 265 12.10 -21.68 -7.83
CA ARG A 265 11.92 -20.30 -8.36
C ARG A 265 11.90 -19.27 -7.23
N ILE A 266 11.46 -19.66 -6.04
CA ILE A 266 11.50 -18.81 -4.84
C ILE A 266 12.84 -19.04 -4.16
N SER A 267 13.57 -17.96 -3.88
CA SER A 267 14.87 -18.06 -3.21
C SER A 267 14.72 -18.43 -1.72
N GLY A 268 15.65 -19.23 -1.19
CA GLY A 268 15.70 -19.57 0.24
C GLY A 268 15.63 -18.33 1.12
N PRO A 269 16.47 -17.30 0.92
CA PRO A 269 16.43 -16.08 1.71
C PRO A 269 15.09 -15.33 1.74
N LEU A 270 14.24 -15.46 0.72
CA LEU A 270 12.88 -14.91 0.76
C LEU A 270 11.95 -15.81 1.59
N LEU A 271 12.07 -17.13 1.45
CA LEU A 271 11.29 -18.09 2.25
C LEU A 271 11.61 -18.00 3.74
N ASP A 272 12.88 -17.78 4.10
CA ASP A 272 13.35 -17.64 5.49
C ASP A 272 12.74 -16.41 6.19
N ARG A 273 12.18 -15.47 5.43
CA ARG A 273 11.48 -14.29 5.97
C ARG A 273 9.98 -14.48 6.11
N ILE A 274 9.46 -15.59 5.65
CA ILE A 274 8.03 -15.91 5.80
C ILE A 274 7.89 -16.86 6.98
N ASP A 275 7.31 -16.36 8.06
CA ASP A 275 7.27 -17.05 9.35
C ASP A 275 6.34 -18.26 9.35
N LEU A 276 5.20 -18.14 8.65
CA LEU A 276 4.14 -19.16 8.67
C LEU A 276 3.95 -19.75 7.28
N HIS A 277 4.11 -21.07 7.17
CA HIS A 277 3.82 -21.83 5.97
C HIS A 277 2.62 -22.75 6.24
N VAL A 278 1.52 -22.58 5.50
CA VAL A 278 0.21 -23.20 5.74
C VAL A 278 -0.32 -23.92 4.52
#